data_50dd707cdcd346221d64ad37aef27acf
#
_entry.id   50dd707cdcd346221d64ad37aef27acf
#
_cell.length_a   1.000
_cell.length_b   1.000
_cell.length_c   1.000
_cell.angle_alpha   90.00
_cell.angle_beta   90.00
_cell.angle_gamma   90.00
#
_symmetry.space_group_name_H-M   'P 1'
#
loop_
_entity.id
_entity.type
_entity.pdbx_description
1 polymer ?
#
loop_
_entity_poly.entity_id
_entity_poly.type
_entity_poly.pdbx_seq_one_letter_code
_entity_poly.pdbx_strand_id
1 'polypeptide(L)'
;MSENIPENTPENTVPEEHKRSIRSFVLRQGHMTAAQQRAIDTMWPQFGVDFQDAPLDLNRAFGRDNPKVLEIGFGMGVATVEIAKRLPDTDFLAIDVHGPGVGNILKLIEEEHISNIRVMRHDAVEVVEKMLEDGSLDGIHIF
;
A
#
# COMPACT_ATOMS: atom_id res chain seq x y z
N MET A 1 11.38 28.14 -7.92
CA MET A 1 11.11 28.01 -7.71
C MET A 1 10.59 27.88 -7.55
N SER A 2 10.90 27.61 -7.25
CA SER A 2 10.49 27.48 -6.81
C SER A 2 9.96 27.44 -6.41
N GLU A 3 10.04 27.42 -6.34
CA GLU A 3 9.72 27.33 -5.71
C GLU A 3 9.01 27.01 -5.35
N ASN A 4 8.84 27.15 -5.36
CA ASN A 4 8.49 26.60 -4.96
C ASN A 4 8.20 25.92 -4.71
N ILE A 5 8.46 25.43 -4.67
CA ILE A 5 8.55 24.73 -4.17
C ILE A 5 8.86 24.66 -3.40
N PRO A 6 8.78 24.50 -3.03
CA PRO A 6 9.01 24.43 -2.09
C PRO A 6 9.73 24.38 -1.49
N GLU A 7 10.08 24.93 -1.40
CA GLU A 7 10.80 24.84 -0.70
C GLU A 7 10.75 24.59 0.48
N ASN A 8 10.09 24.79 0.79
CA ASN A 8 10.07 24.37 2.00
C ASN A 8 9.92 23.07 2.15
N THR A 9 10.52 22.41 1.58
CA THR A 9 10.55 21.01 1.84
C THR A 9 11.29 20.75 3.10
N PRO A 10 10.65 20.12 4.02
CA PRO A 10 11.32 19.87 5.27
C PRO A 10 12.51 18.98 5.08
N GLU A 11 13.49 19.21 5.85
CA GLU A 11 14.60 18.32 5.92
C GLU A 11 14.19 17.08 6.62
N ASN A 12 14.68 15.95 6.16
CA ASN A 12 14.40 14.71 6.84
C ASN A 12 15.61 13.81 6.71
N THR A 13 15.52 12.61 7.26
CA THR A 13 16.64 11.70 7.32
C THR A 13 16.77 10.83 6.10
N VAL A 14 15.87 10.97 5.14
CA VAL A 14 15.88 10.16 3.92
C VAL A 14 17.04 10.61 3.03
N PRO A 15 17.77 9.68 2.40
CA PRO A 15 18.79 10.05 1.45
C PRO A 15 18.22 10.92 0.33
N GLU A 16 19.07 11.75 -0.24
CA GLU A 16 18.62 12.72 -1.23
C GLU A 16 17.99 12.03 -2.45
N GLU A 17 18.58 10.94 -2.89
CA GLU A 17 18.01 10.20 -4.02
C GLU A 17 16.61 9.70 -3.72
N HIS A 18 16.43 9.15 -2.54
CA HIS A 18 15.14 8.61 -2.14
C HIS A 18 14.11 9.72 -2.04
N LYS A 19 14.49 10.84 -1.47
CA LYS A 19 13.60 11.99 -1.37
C LYS A 19 13.15 12.47 -2.73
N ARG A 20 14.09 12.59 -3.65
CA ARG A 20 13.76 13.05 -4.98
C ARG A 20 12.84 12.10 -5.70
N SER A 21 13.08 10.82 -5.55
CA SER A 21 12.25 9.80 -6.17
C SER A 21 10.82 9.87 -5.67
N ILE A 22 10.63 9.96 -4.37
CA ILE A 22 9.31 10.04 -3.78
C ILE A 22 8.61 11.32 -4.19
N ARG A 23 9.30 12.44 -4.14
CA ARG A 23 8.70 13.72 -4.50
C ARG A 23 8.32 13.76 -5.96
N SER A 24 9.18 13.24 -6.83
CA SER A 24 8.90 13.21 -8.24
C SER A 24 7.64 12.38 -8.52
N PHE A 25 7.51 11.27 -7.85
CA PHE A 25 6.35 10.40 -7.99
C PHE A 25 5.08 11.13 -7.56
N VAL A 26 5.12 11.76 -6.38
CA VAL A 26 3.97 12.50 -5.87
C VAL A 26 3.58 13.63 -6.81
N LEU A 27 4.55 14.37 -7.31
CA LEU A 27 4.27 15.50 -8.19
C LEU A 27 3.61 15.08 -9.49
N ARG A 28 3.89 13.87 -9.98
CA ARG A 28 3.34 13.40 -11.24
C ARG A 28 1.97 12.77 -11.11
N GLN A 29 1.54 12.46 -9.90
CA GLN A 29 0.27 11.77 -9.69
C GLN A 29 -0.95 12.63 -9.87
N GLY A 30 -0.79 13.92 -9.68
CA GLY A 30 -1.94 14.78 -9.59
C GLY A 30 -2.64 14.60 -8.26
N HIS A 31 -3.80 15.16 -8.16
CA HIS A 31 -4.55 15.16 -6.91
C HIS A 31 -5.39 13.92 -6.78
N MET A 32 -5.54 13.46 -5.56
CA MET A 32 -6.47 12.41 -5.23
C MET A 32 -7.90 12.93 -5.37
N THR A 33 -8.78 12.12 -5.92
CA THR A 33 -10.18 12.52 -6.04
C THR A 33 -10.86 12.47 -4.67
N ALA A 34 -12.00 13.14 -4.55
CA ALA A 34 -12.78 13.11 -3.33
C ALA A 34 -13.22 11.68 -2.99
N ALA A 35 -13.58 10.91 -4.01
CA ALA A 35 -13.99 9.51 -3.81
C ALA A 35 -12.83 8.65 -3.29
N GLN A 36 -11.63 8.88 -3.83
CA GLN A 36 -10.46 8.16 -3.37
C GLN A 36 -10.11 8.51 -1.92
N GLN A 37 -10.17 9.79 -1.59
CA GLN A 37 -9.90 10.21 -0.22
C GLN A 37 -10.93 9.65 0.75
N ARG A 38 -12.20 9.66 0.35
CA ARG A 38 -13.26 9.10 1.20
C ARG A 38 -13.04 7.61 1.43
N ALA A 39 -12.63 6.88 0.39
CA ALA A 39 -12.36 5.46 0.53
C ALA A 39 -11.23 5.22 1.55
N ILE A 40 -10.17 6.03 1.48
CA ILE A 40 -9.10 5.91 2.46
C ILE A 40 -9.65 6.16 3.87
N ASP A 41 -10.39 7.24 4.04
CA ASP A 41 -10.88 7.63 5.36
C ASP A 41 -11.80 6.58 5.96
N THR A 42 -12.67 5.97 5.15
CA THR A 42 -13.68 5.05 5.66
C THR A 42 -13.20 3.61 5.70
N MET A 43 -12.29 3.21 4.81
CA MET A 43 -11.88 1.82 4.68
C MET A 43 -10.60 1.49 5.42
N TRP A 44 -9.77 2.49 5.73
CA TRP A 44 -8.46 2.24 6.35
C TRP A 44 -8.55 1.49 7.67
N PRO A 45 -9.48 1.80 8.56
CA PRO A 45 -9.53 1.08 9.85
C PRO A 45 -9.64 -0.43 9.70
N GLN A 46 -10.31 -0.91 8.65
CA GLN A 46 -10.49 -2.34 8.45
C GLN A 46 -9.46 -2.93 7.50
N PHE A 47 -9.13 -2.23 6.43
CA PHE A 47 -8.33 -2.79 5.33
C PHE A 47 -6.92 -2.21 5.24
N GLY A 48 -6.64 -1.11 5.92
CA GLY A 48 -5.33 -0.50 5.91
C GLY A 48 -4.43 -1.10 6.98
N VAL A 49 -3.14 -1.11 6.70
CA VAL A 49 -2.13 -1.52 7.66
C VAL A 49 -1.10 -0.40 7.73
N ASP A 50 -0.89 0.14 8.92
CA ASP A 50 0.09 1.20 9.10
C ASP A 50 1.48 0.60 9.27
N PHE A 51 2.48 1.33 8.81
CA PHE A 51 3.85 0.90 9.01
C PHE A 51 4.20 0.89 10.51
N GLN A 52 4.94 -0.13 10.92
CA GLN A 52 5.49 -0.20 12.27
C GLN A 52 6.89 -0.79 12.18
N ASP A 53 7.75 -0.35 13.07
CA ASP A 53 9.12 -0.89 13.14
C ASP A 53 9.13 -2.09 14.06
N ALA A 54 8.38 -3.10 13.69
CA ALA A 54 8.22 -4.33 14.44
C ALA A 54 7.53 -5.35 13.55
N PRO A 55 7.72 -6.65 13.83
CA PRO A 55 7.07 -7.68 13.01
C PRO A 55 5.56 -7.54 13.01
N LEU A 56 4.96 -7.80 11.85
CA LEU A 56 3.52 -7.79 11.66
C LEU A 56 3.01 -9.23 11.74
N ASP A 57 1.99 -9.43 12.57
CA ASP A 57 1.31 -10.71 12.62
C ASP A 57 0.28 -10.74 11.49
N LEU A 58 0.65 -11.40 10.39
CA LEU A 58 -0.18 -11.42 9.19
C LEU A 58 -1.50 -12.13 9.42
N ASN A 59 -1.51 -13.22 10.17
CA ASN A 59 -2.76 -13.90 10.45
C ASN A 59 -3.72 -13.01 11.22
N ARG A 60 -3.18 -12.22 12.13
CA ARG A 60 -4.01 -11.28 12.89
C ARG A 60 -4.51 -10.15 11.99
N ALA A 61 -3.64 -9.65 11.12
CA ALA A 61 -4.01 -8.55 10.22
C ALA A 61 -5.15 -8.94 9.31
N PHE A 62 -5.18 -10.20 8.85
CA PHE A 62 -6.24 -10.69 7.96
C PHE A 62 -7.36 -11.38 8.73
N GLY A 63 -7.16 -11.72 9.99
CA GLY A 63 -8.16 -12.42 10.78
C GLY A 63 -8.30 -13.89 10.43
N ARG A 64 -7.32 -14.47 9.74
CA ARG A 64 -7.38 -15.87 9.34
C ARG A 64 -5.99 -16.38 8.97
N ASP A 65 -5.86 -17.70 8.95
CA ASP A 65 -4.60 -18.37 8.70
C ASP A 65 -4.60 -18.98 7.31
N ASN A 66 -4.52 -18.13 6.30
CA ASN A 66 -4.46 -18.55 4.90
C ASN A 66 -3.09 -18.21 4.32
N PRO A 67 -2.73 -18.78 3.17
CA PRO A 67 -1.49 -18.39 2.50
C PRO A 67 -1.44 -16.88 2.28
N LYS A 68 -0.26 -16.31 2.42
CA LYS A 68 -0.05 -14.86 2.35
C LYS A 68 0.87 -14.52 1.19
N VAL A 69 0.43 -13.59 0.37
CA VAL A 69 1.18 -13.10 -0.78
C VAL A 69 1.39 -11.60 -0.62
N LEU A 70 2.61 -11.16 -0.85
CA LEU A 70 2.94 -9.74 -0.86
C LEU A 70 2.89 -9.25 -2.30
N GLU A 71 2.18 -8.15 -2.53
CA GLU A 71 2.15 -7.50 -3.84
C GLU A 71 2.74 -6.12 -3.73
N ILE A 72 3.77 -5.85 -4.54
CA ILE A 72 4.49 -4.58 -4.50
C ILE A 72 4.22 -3.82 -5.77
N GLY A 73 3.80 -2.55 -5.62
CA GLY A 73 3.58 -1.69 -6.78
C GLY A 73 2.27 -1.97 -7.47
N PHE A 74 1.18 -2.04 -6.71
CA PHE A 74 -0.11 -2.43 -7.28
C PHE A 74 -0.74 -1.35 -8.17
N GLY A 75 -0.19 -0.14 -8.19
CA GLY A 75 -0.72 0.93 -9.03
C GLY A 75 -2.12 1.32 -8.64
N MET A 76 -3.08 1.17 -9.56
CA MET A 76 -4.48 1.47 -9.28
C MET A 76 -5.24 0.27 -8.69
N GLY A 77 -4.59 -0.88 -8.61
CA GLY A 77 -5.13 -2.02 -7.88
C GLY A 77 -6.06 -2.93 -8.64
N VAL A 78 -6.29 -2.67 -9.93
CA VAL A 78 -7.25 -3.45 -10.70
C VAL A 78 -6.81 -4.91 -10.79
N ALA A 79 -5.54 -5.15 -11.14
CA ALA A 79 -5.04 -6.52 -11.27
C ALA A 79 -5.05 -7.25 -9.94
N THR A 80 -4.67 -6.56 -8.86
CA THR A 80 -4.67 -7.16 -7.53
C THR A 80 -6.06 -7.61 -7.13
N VAL A 81 -7.06 -6.76 -7.36
CA VAL A 81 -8.44 -7.11 -7.02
C VAL A 81 -8.92 -8.29 -7.85
N GLU A 82 -8.59 -8.32 -9.15
CA GLU A 82 -8.99 -9.46 -9.99
C GLU A 82 -8.38 -10.77 -9.52
N ILE A 83 -7.10 -10.74 -9.14
CA ILE A 83 -6.43 -11.93 -8.65
C ILE A 83 -7.05 -12.36 -7.32
N ALA A 84 -7.29 -11.43 -6.42
CA ALA A 84 -7.87 -11.74 -5.12
C ALA A 84 -9.24 -12.37 -5.26
N LYS A 85 -10.05 -11.90 -6.22
CA LYS A 85 -11.36 -12.49 -6.47
C LYS A 85 -11.27 -13.94 -6.90
N ARG A 86 -10.23 -14.28 -7.66
CA ARG A 86 -10.04 -15.64 -8.14
C ARG A 86 -9.46 -16.57 -7.08
N LEU A 87 -8.79 -16.01 -6.09
CA LEU A 87 -8.11 -16.77 -5.05
C LEU A 87 -8.60 -16.35 -3.68
N PRO A 88 -9.87 -16.61 -3.36
CA PRO A 88 -10.45 -16.09 -2.12
C PRO A 88 -9.81 -16.68 -0.86
N ASP A 89 -9.12 -17.80 -0.97
CA ASP A 89 -8.47 -18.42 0.17
C ASP A 89 -6.98 -18.07 0.27
N THR A 90 -6.54 -17.10 -0.50
CA THR A 90 -5.19 -16.52 -0.41
C THR A 90 -5.33 -15.07 0.02
N ASP A 91 -4.49 -14.63 0.93
CA ASP A 91 -4.54 -13.25 1.43
C ASP A 91 -3.41 -12.44 0.80
N PHE A 92 -3.72 -11.22 0.41
CA PHE A 92 -2.80 -10.34 -0.32
C PHE A 92 -2.53 -9.08 0.48
N LEU A 93 -1.25 -8.87 0.82
CA LEU A 93 -0.80 -7.61 1.40
C LEU A 93 -0.26 -6.77 0.26
N ALA A 94 -0.98 -5.72 -0.11
CA ALA A 94 -0.67 -4.89 -1.26
C ALA A 94 -0.02 -3.59 -0.81
N ILE A 95 1.15 -3.29 -1.34
CA ILE A 95 1.95 -2.13 -0.92
C ILE A 95 2.23 -1.23 -2.11
N ASP A 96 2.00 0.06 -1.93
CA ASP A 96 2.42 1.07 -2.90
C ASP A 96 2.58 2.39 -2.16
N VAL A 97 3.25 3.35 -2.79
CA VAL A 97 3.38 4.71 -2.25
C VAL A 97 2.42 5.68 -2.92
N HIS A 98 1.74 5.26 -3.97
CA HIS A 98 0.91 6.10 -4.84
C HIS A 98 -0.45 6.35 -4.20
N GLY A 99 -0.66 7.55 -3.68
CA GLY A 99 -1.88 7.89 -2.96
C GLY A 99 -3.17 7.64 -3.73
N PRO A 100 -3.32 8.15 -4.97
CA PRO A 100 -4.53 7.87 -5.75
C PRO A 100 -4.77 6.39 -5.97
N GLY A 101 -3.69 5.60 -6.14
CA GLY A 101 -3.81 4.15 -6.27
C GLY A 101 -4.32 3.51 -5.01
N VAL A 102 -3.82 3.95 -3.85
CA VAL A 102 -4.30 3.44 -2.56
C VAL A 102 -5.79 3.73 -2.41
N GLY A 103 -6.22 4.95 -2.72
CA GLY A 103 -7.64 5.28 -2.69
C GLY A 103 -8.44 4.45 -3.65
N ASN A 104 -7.90 4.21 -4.85
CA ASN A 104 -8.62 3.44 -5.85
C ASN A 104 -8.76 1.97 -5.48
N ILE A 105 -7.70 1.34 -4.96
CA ILE A 105 -7.79 -0.06 -4.58
C ILE A 105 -8.80 -0.23 -3.43
N LEU A 106 -8.82 0.72 -2.48
CA LEU A 106 -9.79 0.66 -1.39
C LEU A 106 -11.21 0.83 -1.92
N LYS A 107 -11.41 1.70 -2.91
CA LYS A 107 -12.70 1.85 -3.56
C LYS A 107 -13.14 0.53 -4.19
N LEU A 108 -12.23 -0.13 -4.89
CA LEU A 108 -12.55 -1.41 -5.53
C LEU A 108 -12.83 -2.49 -4.49
N ILE A 109 -12.09 -2.51 -3.40
CA ILE A 109 -12.33 -3.47 -2.31
C ILE A 109 -13.76 -3.32 -1.80
N GLU A 110 -14.21 -2.09 -1.63
CA GLU A 110 -15.56 -1.83 -1.18
C GLU A 110 -16.59 -2.24 -2.21
N GLU A 111 -16.40 -1.81 -3.45
CA GLU A 111 -17.37 -2.07 -4.53
C GLU A 111 -17.50 -3.55 -4.85
N GLU A 112 -16.39 -4.28 -4.80
CA GLU A 112 -16.36 -5.69 -5.16
C GLU A 112 -16.49 -6.62 -3.96
N HIS A 113 -16.64 -6.06 -2.76
CA HIS A 113 -16.79 -6.83 -1.53
C HIS A 113 -15.62 -7.79 -1.29
N ILE A 114 -14.40 -7.27 -1.45
CA ILE A 114 -13.18 -8.06 -1.28
C ILE A 114 -12.83 -8.14 0.20
N SER A 115 -12.50 -9.33 0.68
CA SER A 115 -12.12 -9.51 2.09
C SER A 115 -10.66 -9.94 2.27
N ASN A 116 -9.99 -10.35 1.21
CA ASN A 116 -8.66 -10.97 1.30
C ASN A 116 -7.54 -10.06 0.83
N ILE A 117 -7.72 -8.74 0.91
CA ILE A 117 -6.67 -7.76 0.63
C ILE A 117 -6.51 -6.86 1.84
N ARG A 118 -5.26 -6.58 2.21
CA ARG A 118 -4.92 -5.48 3.13
C ARG A 118 -3.94 -4.58 2.40
N VAL A 119 -4.01 -3.28 2.68
CA VAL A 119 -3.34 -2.26 1.89
C VAL A 119 -2.38 -1.48 2.77
N MET A 120 -1.17 -1.25 2.26
CA MET A 120 -0.19 -0.38 2.91
C MET A 120 0.24 0.70 1.94
N ARG A 121 0.43 1.91 2.49
CA ARG A 121 1.02 3.00 1.73
C ARG A 121 2.35 3.33 2.36
N HIS A 122 3.40 2.66 1.87
CA HIS A 122 4.73 2.81 2.47
C HIS A 122 5.78 2.26 1.51
N ASP A 123 7.05 2.56 1.79
CA ASP A 123 8.17 2.01 1.06
C ASP A 123 8.25 0.49 1.31
N ALA A 124 8.14 -0.28 0.25
CA ALA A 124 8.12 -1.74 0.37
C ALA A 124 9.38 -2.31 0.97
N VAL A 125 10.55 -1.68 0.72
CA VAL A 125 11.80 -2.17 1.29
C VAL A 125 11.76 -2.11 2.80
N GLU A 126 11.27 -0.99 3.35
CA GLU A 126 11.15 -0.88 4.80
C GLU A 126 10.16 -1.87 5.37
N VAL A 127 9.05 -2.09 4.68
CA VAL A 127 8.06 -3.06 5.14
C VAL A 127 8.68 -4.45 5.21
N VAL A 128 9.37 -4.86 4.15
CA VAL A 128 10.00 -6.18 4.11
C VAL A 128 11.04 -6.33 5.21
N GLU A 129 11.84 -5.29 5.42
CA GLU A 129 12.92 -5.36 6.40
C GLU A 129 12.43 -5.33 7.83
N LYS A 130 11.39 -4.55 8.10
CA LYS A 130 10.99 -4.23 9.47
C LYS A 130 9.77 -4.99 9.94
N MET A 131 8.88 -5.37 9.04
CA MET A 131 7.58 -5.91 9.42
C MET A 131 7.37 -7.36 9.04
N LEU A 132 8.12 -7.88 8.08
CA LEU A 132 7.89 -9.23 7.57
C LEU A 132 9.01 -10.14 8.03
N GLU A 133 8.65 -11.19 8.77
CA GLU A 133 9.62 -12.16 9.25
C GLU A 133 9.93 -13.17 8.14
N ASP A 134 11.11 -13.77 8.23
CA ASP A 134 11.50 -14.82 7.31
C ASP A 134 10.46 -15.91 7.34
N GLY A 135 10.05 -16.36 6.15
CA GLY A 135 9.10 -17.45 6.04
C GLY A 135 7.66 -17.07 6.29
N SER A 136 7.36 -15.79 6.52
CA SER A 136 5.98 -15.37 6.78
C SER A 136 5.12 -15.27 5.53
N LEU A 137 5.75 -15.27 4.36
CA LEU A 137 5.05 -15.13 3.08
C LEU A 137 5.13 -16.41 2.28
N ASP A 138 4.10 -16.67 1.50
CA ASP A 138 4.04 -17.80 0.58
C ASP A 138 4.32 -17.39 -0.87
N GLY A 139 4.36 -16.08 -1.14
CA GLY A 139 4.69 -15.60 -2.46
C GLY A 139 4.86 -14.10 -2.48
N ILE A 140 5.51 -13.61 -3.54
CA ILE A 140 5.73 -12.18 -3.76
C ILE A 140 5.45 -11.89 -5.22
N HIS A 141 4.62 -10.89 -5.48
CA HIS A 141 4.36 -10.37 -6.83
C HIS A 141 4.88 -8.95 -6.90
N ILE A 142 5.65 -8.65 -7.93
CA ILE A 142 6.19 -7.30 -8.15
C ILE A 142 5.69 -6.82 -9.51
N PHE A 143 5.05 -5.67 -9.52
CA PHE A 143 4.50 -5.10 -10.75
C PHE A 143 5.41 -4.04 -11.35
#